data_76caec77aa619616de2f279d0adfb2eb
#
_entry.id   76caec77aa619616de2f279d0adfb2eb
#
_cell.length_a   1.000
_cell.length_b   1.000
_cell.length_c   1.000
_cell.angle_alpha   90.00
_cell.angle_beta   90.00
_cell.angle_gamma   90.00
#
_symmetry.space_group_name_H-M   'P 1'
#
loop_
_entity.id
_entity.type
_entity.pdbx_description
1 polymer ?
#
loop_
_entity_poly.entity_id
_entity_poly.type
_entity_poly.pdbx_seq_one_letter_code
_entity_poly.pdbx_strand_id
1 'polypeptide(L)'
;KLLNLCEQNPCKYFFSVSTDKAANPVNIMGASKSLMEKLILSKKNNFRVSTARFANVAFSNGSLLDGFTYRLKKRQPLSCPEDIKRFFVTPEQSGQICFLSTFLGESGNIFFPKLDFHKDQIYFKEIALDFLKENGFEPELVLSEQEAKNFDFDKYPTKYPIYFFKTDTTGEKTYEEFFNEEEDYEVNKYDSLGFINITDIKISFEDVEADFESVFNNNIDELDVFNNVFLIITVDKPMSQDFKRSLYSIFFASLYPIFKFLWSIIL
;
A
#
# COMPACT_ATOMS: atom_id res chain seq x y z
N LYS A 1 9.36 10.73 15.99
CA LYS A 1 9.70 10.20 17.34
C LYS A 1 10.61 8.98 17.26
N LEU A 2 10.25 7.88 16.54
CA LEU A 2 11.10 6.68 16.42
C LEU A 2 12.46 7.00 15.77
N LEU A 3 12.49 7.75 14.68
CA LEU A 3 13.73 8.15 14.00
C LEU A 3 14.63 8.99 14.94
N ASN A 4 14.07 9.93 15.71
CA ASN A 4 14.81 10.72 16.69
C ASN A 4 15.38 9.84 17.82
N LEU A 5 14.66 8.80 18.24
CA LEU A 5 15.19 7.82 19.20
C LEU A 5 16.36 7.02 18.61
N CYS A 6 16.29 6.65 17.34
CA CYS A 6 17.39 5.98 16.65
C CYS A 6 18.63 6.88 16.48
N GLU A 7 18.46 8.20 16.35
CA GLU A 7 19.57 9.15 16.34
C GLU A 7 20.24 9.27 17.71
N GLN A 8 19.44 9.31 18.78
CA GLN A 8 19.95 9.35 20.17
C GLN A 8 20.58 8.03 20.60
N ASN A 9 20.08 6.92 20.07
CA ASN A 9 20.56 5.57 20.35
C ASN A 9 20.83 4.85 19.03
N PRO A 10 22.01 5.07 18.40
CA PRO A 10 22.27 4.61 17.05
C PRO A 10 22.06 3.11 16.89
N CYS A 11 21.11 2.73 16.04
CA CYS A 11 20.92 1.35 15.62
C CYS A 11 21.83 1.04 14.44
N LYS A 12 22.25 -0.21 14.32
CA LYS A 12 23.09 -0.64 13.19
C LYS A 12 22.34 -0.63 11.86
N TYR A 13 21.08 -1.03 11.90
CA TYR A 13 20.19 -1.09 10.75
C TYR A 13 18.81 -0.59 11.15
N PHE A 14 18.22 0.20 10.27
CA PHE A 14 16.81 0.59 10.35
C PHE A 14 16.14 0.17 9.05
N PHE A 15 15.10 -0.64 9.16
CA PHE A 15 14.30 -1.08 8.03
C PHE A 15 12.84 -0.71 8.23
N SER A 16 12.19 -0.28 7.16
CA SER A 16 10.75 -0.01 7.15
C SER A 16 10.06 -0.69 5.98
N VAL A 17 8.83 -1.12 6.19
CA VAL A 17 7.99 -1.69 5.12
C VAL A 17 7.26 -0.59 4.38
N SER A 18 7.41 -0.56 3.06
CA SER A 18 6.65 0.29 2.14
C SER A 18 5.77 -0.56 1.20
N THR A 19 5.28 0.04 0.15
CA THR A 19 4.33 -0.57 -0.78
C THR A 19 4.59 -0.07 -2.20
N ASP A 20 4.23 -0.85 -3.21
CA ASP A 20 4.13 -0.50 -4.62
C ASP A 20 3.42 0.84 -4.86
N LYS A 21 2.42 1.15 -4.03
CA LYS A 21 1.61 2.37 -4.14
C LYS A 21 2.38 3.66 -3.85
N ALA A 22 3.56 3.56 -3.22
CA ALA A 22 4.46 4.69 -2.99
C ALA A 22 5.23 5.13 -4.25
N ALA A 23 5.41 4.25 -5.24
CA ALA A 23 6.15 4.53 -6.47
C ALA A 23 5.50 5.66 -7.31
N ASN A 24 4.20 5.51 -7.57
CA ASN A 24 3.38 6.47 -8.31
C ASN A 24 2.07 6.69 -7.55
N PRO A 25 2.07 7.53 -6.51
CA PRO A 25 0.89 7.69 -5.65
C PRO A 25 -0.28 8.34 -6.39
N VAL A 26 -1.42 7.67 -6.40
CA VAL A 26 -2.69 8.15 -6.99
C VAL A 26 -3.77 8.37 -5.94
N ASN A 27 -3.48 8.02 -4.69
CA ASN A 27 -4.38 8.21 -3.54
C ASN A 27 -3.60 8.56 -2.27
N ILE A 28 -4.32 8.94 -1.22
CA ILE A 28 -3.74 9.38 0.06
C ILE A 28 -2.84 8.30 0.69
N MET A 29 -3.22 7.03 0.60
CA MET A 29 -2.44 5.94 1.18
C MET A 29 -1.08 5.81 0.46
N GLY A 30 -1.06 5.84 -0.87
CA GLY A 30 0.18 5.84 -1.64
C GLY A 30 1.04 7.07 -1.33
N ALA A 31 0.42 8.26 -1.27
CA ALA A 31 1.09 9.51 -0.95
C ALA A 31 1.71 9.49 0.45
N SER A 32 0.99 9.02 1.47
CA SER A 32 1.51 8.91 2.83
C SER A 32 2.68 7.93 2.94
N LYS A 33 2.66 6.85 2.16
CA LYS A 33 3.78 5.89 2.11
C LYS A 33 4.99 6.45 1.38
N SER A 34 4.80 7.20 0.30
CA SER A 34 5.87 7.92 -0.39
C SER A 34 6.54 8.95 0.54
N LEU A 35 5.74 9.72 1.28
CA LEU A 35 6.26 10.64 2.29
C LEU A 35 7.04 9.90 3.39
N MET A 36 6.51 8.78 3.88
CA MET A 36 7.21 7.94 4.86
C MET A 36 8.58 7.48 4.34
N GLU A 37 8.68 7.01 3.08
CA GLU A 37 9.95 6.64 2.46
C GLU A 37 10.94 7.81 2.48
N LYS A 38 10.51 8.99 2.02
CA LYS A 38 11.34 10.20 1.97
C LYS A 38 11.83 10.61 3.37
N LEU A 39 10.95 10.61 4.37
CA LEU A 39 11.31 10.93 5.75
C LEU A 39 12.31 9.94 6.36
N ILE A 40 12.12 8.65 6.15
CA ILE A 40 13.03 7.62 6.65
C ILE A 40 14.39 7.73 5.98
N LEU A 41 14.40 7.90 4.67
CA LEU A 41 15.62 7.97 3.88
C LEU A 41 16.36 9.30 4.06
N SER A 42 15.70 10.37 4.54
CA SER A 42 16.39 11.62 4.92
C SER A 42 17.43 11.39 6.04
N LYS A 43 17.27 10.33 6.84
CA LYS A 43 18.19 9.95 7.92
C LYS A 43 19.32 8.99 7.48
N LYS A 44 19.47 8.70 6.18
CA LYS A 44 20.43 7.74 5.63
C LYS A 44 21.89 8.01 5.99
N ASN A 45 22.23 9.24 6.33
CA ASN A 45 23.58 9.63 6.73
C ASN A 45 23.83 9.46 8.24
N ASN A 46 22.78 9.29 9.04
CA ASN A 46 22.88 9.22 10.50
C ASN A 46 23.00 7.76 10.98
N PHE A 47 22.33 6.84 10.28
CA PHE A 47 22.38 5.40 10.51
C PHE A 47 21.96 4.67 9.23
N ARG A 48 22.27 3.38 9.13
CA ARG A 48 21.96 2.61 7.91
C ARG A 48 20.46 2.39 7.79
N VAL A 49 19.88 2.92 6.71
CA VAL A 49 18.43 2.91 6.45
C VAL A 49 18.14 2.24 5.13
N SER A 50 17.20 1.29 5.14
CA SER A 50 16.62 0.72 3.93
C SER A 50 15.11 0.54 4.09
N THR A 51 14.42 0.40 2.96
CA THR A 51 13.00 0.09 2.92
C THR A 51 12.70 -0.89 1.78
N ALA A 52 11.51 -1.46 1.75
CA ALA A 52 11.08 -2.29 0.63
C ALA A 52 9.62 -2.01 0.26
N ARG A 53 9.38 -1.87 -1.05
CA ARG A 53 8.04 -1.78 -1.65
C ARG A 53 7.53 -3.19 -1.89
N PHE A 54 6.50 -3.55 -1.16
CA PHE A 54 5.91 -4.88 -1.24
C PHE A 54 4.79 -4.95 -2.28
N ALA A 55 4.69 -6.11 -2.91
CA ALA A 55 3.47 -6.62 -3.51
C ALA A 55 2.44 -6.97 -2.42
N ASN A 56 1.24 -7.40 -2.82
CA ASN A 56 0.25 -7.84 -1.85
C ASN A 56 0.72 -9.13 -1.17
N VAL A 57 0.72 -9.14 0.16
CA VAL A 57 1.01 -10.35 0.93
C VAL A 57 -0.27 -11.18 0.99
N ALA A 58 -0.23 -12.36 0.38
CA ALA A 58 -1.39 -13.24 0.30
C ALA A 58 -1.90 -13.60 1.70
N PHE A 59 -3.23 -13.52 1.90
CA PHE A 59 -3.92 -13.81 3.17
C PHE A 59 -3.42 -13.00 4.38
N SER A 60 -2.76 -11.87 4.14
CA SER A 60 -2.42 -10.96 5.23
C SER A 60 -3.68 -10.41 5.87
N ASN A 61 -3.60 -10.10 7.18
CA ASN A 61 -4.74 -9.62 7.97
C ASN A 61 -5.39 -8.38 7.33
N GLY A 62 -6.71 -8.43 7.13
CA GLY A 62 -7.49 -7.37 6.49
C GLY A 62 -7.36 -7.31 4.96
N SER A 63 -6.65 -8.24 4.32
CA SER A 63 -6.62 -8.35 2.85
C SER A 63 -7.93 -8.91 2.28
N LEU A 64 -8.14 -8.73 0.97
CA LEU A 64 -9.29 -9.32 0.27
C LEU A 64 -9.32 -10.85 0.44
N LEU A 65 -8.17 -11.51 0.35
CA LEU A 65 -8.08 -12.97 0.48
C LEU A 65 -8.35 -13.45 1.92
N ASP A 66 -7.94 -12.68 2.92
CA ASP A 66 -8.34 -12.92 4.31
C ASP A 66 -9.87 -12.77 4.48
N GLY A 67 -10.44 -11.76 3.80
CA GLY A 67 -11.88 -11.57 3.69
C GLY A 67 -12.61 -12.78 3.10
N PHE A 68 -12.04 -13.46 2.10
CA PHE A 68 -12.61 -14.70 1.55
C PHE A 68 -12.66 -15.81 2.62
N THR A 69 -11.58 -15.99 3.36
CA THR A 69 -11.52 -16.96 4.47
C THR A 69 -12.56 -16.66 5.53
N TYR A 70 -12.71 -15.39 5.91
CA TYR A 70 -13.71 -14.97 6.88
C TYR A 70 -15.15 -15.22 6.39
N ARG A 71 -15.45 -14.82 5.13
CA ARG A 71 -16.76 -15.02 4.52
C ARG A 71 -17.12 -16.50 4.41
N LEU A 72 -16.17 -17.34 4.00
CA LEU A 72 -16.35 -18.78 3.92
C LEU A 72 -16.76 -19.37 5.29
N LYS A 73 -16.02 -19.03 6.35
CA LYS A 73 -16.34 -19.46 7.73
C LYS A 73 -17.71 -19.00 8.22
N LYS A 74 -18.21 -17.87 7.70
CA LYS A 74 -19.51 -17.30 8.05
C LYS A 74 -20.64 -17.71 7.11
N ARG A 75 -20.38 -18.56 6.11
CA ARG A 75 -21.33 -18.90 5.03
C ARG A 75 -21.91 -17.64 4.37
N GLN A 76 -21.04 -16.69 4.07
CA GLN A 76 -21.37 -15.44 3.37
C GLN A 76 -20.87 -15.49 1.94
N PRO A 77 -21.64 -14.99 0.95
CA PRO A 77 -21.21 -14.94 -0.45
C PRO A 77 -19.83 -14.29 -0.63
N LEU A 78 -19.05 -14.76 -1.58
CA LEU A 78 -17.86 -14.04 -2.00
C LEU A 78 -18.22 -12.93 -2.99
N SER A 79 -17.40 -11.86 -2.99
CA SER A 79 -17.45 -10.82 -4.01
C SER A 79 -16.05 -10.27 -4.22
N CYS A 80 -15.70 -10.00 -5.49
CA CYS A 80 -14.43 -9.35 -5.80
C CYS A 80 -14.50 -8.65 -7.17
N PRO A 81 -13.59 -7.69 -7.43
CA PRO A 81 -13.46 -7.08 -8.75
C PRO A 81 -12.95 -8.09 -9.77
N GLU A 82 -13.52 -8.06 -10.99
CA GLU A 82 -13.13 -8.96 -12.09
C GLU A 82 -12.00 -8.41 -12.94
N ASP A 83 -11.76 -7.10 -12.89
CA ASP A 83 -10.90 -6.33 -13.79
C ASP A 83 -9.56 -5.93 -13.16
N ILE A 84 -9.32 -6.30 -11.91
CA ILE A 84 -8.10 -5.97 -11.16
C ILE A 84 -7.12 -7.13 -11.15
N LYS A 85 -5.87 -6.82 -11.51
CA LYS A 85 -4.71 -7.72 -11.38
C LYS A 85 -3.78 -7.23 -10.28
N ARG A 86 -3.18 -8.17 -9.54
CA ARG A 86 -2.18 -7.86 -8.50
C ARG A 86 -1.04 -8.86 -8.52
N PHE A 87 0.12 -8.40 -8.06
CA PHE A 87 1.20 -9.27 -7.64
C PHE A 87 0.95 -9.77 -6.22
N PHE A 88 1.35 -11.00 -5.97
CA PHE A 88 1.29 -11.60 -4.65
C PHE A 88 2.62 -12.17 -4.23
N VAL A 89 2.94 -12.03 -2.96
CA VAL A 89 4.02 -12.74 -2.28
C VAL A 89 3.43 -13.52 -1.11
N THR A 90 4.04 -14.63 -0.76
CA THR A 90 3.63 -15.37 0.45
C THR A 90 4.11 -14.64 1.71
N PRO A 91 3.53 -14.92 2.89
CA PRO A 91 4.04 -14.40 4.16
C PRO A 91 5.51 -14.74 4.40
N GLU A 92 5.95 -15.93 3.98
CA GLU A 92 7.35 -16.34 4.07
C GLU A 92 8.25 -15.50 3.16
N GLN A 93 7.88 -15.33 1.89
CA GLN A 93 8.60 -14.45 0.96
C GLN A 93 8.68 -13.02 1.47
N SER A 94 7.59 -12.51 2.06
CA SER A 94 7.60 -11.16 2.63
C SER A 94 8.60 -11.03 3.77
N GLY A 95 8.68 -12.04 4.64
CA GLY A 95 9.69 -12.10 5.69
C GLY A 95 11.13 -12.17 5.15
N GLN A 96 11.35 -12.97 4.10
CA GLN A 96 12.64 -13.04 3.41
C GLN A 96 13.04 -11.71 2.79
N ILE A 97 12.11 -11.00 2.14
CA ILE A 97 12.34 -9.66 1.59
C ILE A 97 12.75 -8.69 2.70
N CYS A 98 12.03 -8.65 3.83
CA CYS A 98 12.38 -7.81 4.98
C CYS A 98 13.80 -8.10 5.47
N PHE A 99 14.13 -9.37 5.66
CA PHE A 99 15.43 -9.80 6.14
C PHE A 99 16.55 -9.40 5.18
N LEU A 100 16.42 -9.77 3.90
CA LEU A 100 17.42 -9.47 2.88
C LEU A 100 17.61 -7.97 2.69
N SER A 101 16.52 -7.20 2.62
CA SER A 101 16.57 -5.73 2.47
C SER A 101 17.25 -5.05 3.66
N THR A 102 17.09 -5.61 4.87
CA THR A 102 17.74 -5.10 6.08
C THR A 102 19.26 -5.31 6.04
N PHE A 103 19.72 -6.52 5.67
CA PHE A 103 21.11 -6.88 5.80
C PHE A 103 21.96 -6.65 4.54
N LEU A 104 21.38 -6.79 3.35
CA LEU A 104 22.06 -6.57 2.07
C LEU A 104 21.98 -5.12 1.62
N GLY A 105 20.95 -4.38 2.05
CA GLY A 105 20.72 -3.00 1.62
C GLY A 105 21.83 -2.06 2.07
N GLU A 106 22.22 -1.15 1.20
CA GLU A 106 22.99 0.03 1.55
C GLU A 106 22.05 1.13 2.05
N SER A 107 22.60 2.13 2.74
CA SER A 107 21.78 3.24 3.23
C SER A 107 21.23 4.04 2.05
N GLY A 108 19.90 4.18 1.99
CA GLY A 108 19.21 4.85 0.88
C GLY A 108 18.59 3.90 -0.15
N ASN A 109 18.70 2.58 0.02
CA ASN A 109 18.06 1.63 -0.89
C ASN A 109 16.58 1.42 -0.57
N ILE A 110 15.76 1.41 -1.62
CA ILE A 110 14.37 0.95 -1.61
C ILE A 110 14.31 -0.36 -2.40
N PHE A 111 14.12 -1.48 -1.71
CA PHE A 111 14.03 -2.79 -2.37
C PHE A 111 12.64 -3.05 -2.93
N PHE A 112 12.57 -3.94 -3.93
CA PHE A 112 11.33 -4.46 -4.47
C PHE A 112 11.55 -5.89 -4.99
N PRO A 113 10.50 -6.75 -5.00
CA PRO A 113 10.57 -8.08 -5.58
C PRO A 113 10.65 -7.97 -7.11
N LYS A 114 11.51 -8.78 -7.72
CA LYS A 114 11.59 -8.92 -9.19
C LYS A 114 10.47 -9.83 -9.66
N LEU A 115 9.34 -9.24 -10.02
CA LEU A 115 8.17 -9.93 -10.55
C LEU A 115 7.96 -9.52 -12.00
N ASP A 116 7.64 -10.51 -12.86
CA ASP A 116 7.37 -10.28 -14.27
C ASP A 116 5.94 -9.72 -14.42
N PHE A 117 5.84 -8.52 -14.99
CA PHE A 117 4.58 -7.81 -15.17
C PHE A 117 3.53 -8.62 -15.96
N HIS A 118 3.95 -9.44 -16.90
CA HIS A 118 3.03 -10.20 -17.75
C HIS A 118 2.68 -11.59 -17.20
N LYS A 119 3.54 -12.17 -16.36
CA LYS A 119 3.40 -13.55 -15.88
C LYS A 119 2.93 -13.66 -14.45
N ASP A 120 3.37 -12.75 -13.59
CA ASP A 120 3.21 -12.90 -12.13
C ASP A 120 2.01 -12.13 -11.58
N GLN A 121 1.31 -11.34 -12.41
CA GLN A 121 0.05 -10.71 -12.04
C GLN A 121 -1.13 -11.65 -12.23
N ILE A 122 -1.95 -11.80 -11.18
CA ILE A 122 -3.11 -12.67 -11.15
C ILE A 122 -4.38 -11.83 -10.95
N TYR A 123 -5.45 -12.16 -11.68
CA TYR A 123 -6.75 -11.55 -11.44
C TYR A 123 -7.35 -12.01 -10.12
N PHE A 124 -7.97 -11.10 -9.38
CA PHE A 124 -8.71 -11.48 -8.17
C PHE A 124 -9.80 -12.52 -8.43
N LYS A 125 -10.47 -12.45 -9.58
CA LYS A 125 -11.47 -13.44 -9.97
C LYS A 125 -10.91 -14.85 -10.09
N GLU A 126 -9.69 -15.00 -10.62
CA GLU A 126 -9.03 -16.30 -10.76
C GLU A 126 -8.71 -16.87 -9.38
N ILE A 127 -8.12 -16.04 -8.50
CA ILE A 127 -7.83 -16.44 -7.12
C ILE A 127 -9.11 -16.83 -6.37
N ALA A 128 -10.20 -16.08 -6.54
CA ALA A 128 -11.45 -16.38 -5.86
C ALA A 128 -12.07 -17.70 -6.31
N LEU A 129 -12.01 -17.99 -7.61
CA LEU A 129 -12.49 -19.27 -8.15
C LEU A 129 -11.65 -20.45 -7.65
N ASP A 130 -10.33 -20.31 -7.66
CA ASP A 130 -9.43 -21.36 -7.19
C ASP A 130 -9.51 -21.53 -5.68
N PHE A 131 -9.65 -20.43 -4.91
CA PHE A 131 -9.91 -20.49 -3.47
C PHE A 131 -11.15 -21.31 -3.13
N LEU A 132 -12.27 -21.14 -3.86
CA LEU A 132 -13.46 -21.93 -3.64
C LEU A 132 -13.25 -23.40 -3.96
N LYS A 133 -12.63 -23.73 -5.09
CA LYS A 133 -12.31 -25.11 -5.49
C LYS A 133 -11.42 -25.82 -4.47
N GLU A 134 -10.35 -25.15 -4.02
CA GLU A 134 -9.42 -25.68 -3.01
C GLU A 134 -10.12 -25.93 -1.65
N ASN A 135 -11.19 -25.20 -1.36
CA ASN A 135 -12.02 -25.42 -0.18
C ASN A 135 -13.17 -26.42 -0.43
N GLY A 136 -13.20 -27.11 -1.57
CA GLY A 136 -14.15 -28.16 -1.88
C GLY A 136 -15.50 -27.67 -2.41
N PHE A 137 -15.60 -26.43 -2.88
CA PHE A 137 -16.82 -25.87 -3.41
C PHE A 137 -16.76 -25.65 -4.92
N GLU A 138 -17.88 -25.87 -5.58
CA GLU A 138 -18.11 -25.45 -6.96
C GLU A 138 -18.55 -23.97 -6.97
N PRO A 139 -17.81 -23.05 -7.64
CA PRO A 139 -18.21 -21.65 -7.73
C PRO A 139 -19.54 -21.50 -8.48
N GLU A 140 -20.51 -20.83 -7.87
CA GLU A 140 -21.80 -20.45 -8.50
C GLU A 140 -21.78 -18.96 -8.79
N LEU A 141 -21.66 -18.62 -10.09
CA LEU A 141 -21.63 -17.21 -10.51
C LEU A 141 -23.04 -16.61 -10.43
N VAL A 142 -23.18 -15.55 -9.65
CA VAL A 142 -24.44 -14.83 -9.51
C VAL A 142 -24.33 -13.44 -10.13
N LEU A 143 -25.46 -12.90 -10.63
CA LEU A 143 -25.47 -11.67 -11.43
C LEU A 143 -25.63 -10.39 -10.58
N SER A 144 -25.95 -10.54 -9.30
CA SER A 144 -26.14 -9.39 -8.40
C SER A 144 -25.82 -9.73 -6.95
N GLU A 145 -25.52 -8.68 -6.17
CA GLU A 145 -25.37 -8.84 -4.71
C GLU A 145 -26.62 -9.39 -4.03
N GLN A 146 -27.81 -9.02 -4.54
CA GLN A 146 -29.06 -9.50 -3.96
C GLN A 146 -29.24 -10.99 -4.20
N GLU A 147 -28.91 -11.48 -5.38
CA GLU A 147 -28.91 -12.91 -5.69
C GLU A 147 -27.92 -13.67 -4.81
N ALA A 148 -26.71 -13.12 -4.66
CA ALA A 148 -25.69 -13.68 -3.77
C ALA A 148 -26.18 -13.79 -2.32
N LYS A 149 -26.79 -12.73 -1.79
CA LYS A 149 -27.33 -12.70 -0.41
C LYS A 149 -28.49 -13.67 -0.18
N ASN A 150 -29.26 -13.96 -1.22
CA ASN A 150 -30.42 -14.85 -1.16
C ASN A 150 -30.07 -16.30 -1.50
N PHE A 151 -28.80 -16.63 -1.69
CA PHE A 151 -28.38 -17.98 -2.06
C PHE A 151 -28.70 -18.99 -0.94
N ASP A 152 -29.34 -20.08 -1.32
CA ASP A 152 -29.73 -21.15 -0.41
C ASP A 152 -28.61 -22.20 -0.28
N PHE A 153 -27.74 -22.01 0.71
CA PHE A 153 -26.65 -22.92 1.00
C PHE A 153 -27.07 -24.33 1.44
N ASP A 154 -28.28 -24.50 1.95
CA ASP A 154 -28.75 -25.79 2.40
C ASP A 154 -29.28 -26.61 1.23
N LYS A 155 -29.87 -25.93 0.24
CA LYS A 155 -30.30 -26.55 -1.03
C LYS A 155 -29.11 -26.94 -1.92
N TYR A 156 -28.02 -26.17 -1.89
CA TYR A 156 -26.84 -26.36 -2.74
C TYR A 156 -25.56 -26.50 -1.91
N PRO A 157 -25.37 -27.60 -1.15
CA PRO A 157 -24.31 -27.72 -0.16
C PRO A 157 -22.89 -27.79 -0.76
N THR A 158 -22.77 -28.15 -2.03
CA THR A 158 -21.46 -28.21 -2.75
C THR A 158 -21.15 -26.95 -3.56
N LYS A 159 -22.12 -26.04 -3.72
CA LYS A 159 -21.95 -24.81 -4.47
C LYS A 159 -21.73 -23.62 -3.55
N TYR A 160 -20.97 -22.63 -4.04
CA TYR A 160 -20.73 -21.41 -3.29
C TYR A 160 -20.92 -20.17 -4.16
N PRO A 161 -21.79 -19.21 -3.76
CA PRO A 161 -22.12 -18.04 -4.55
C PRO A 161 -20.96 -17.06 -4.57
N ILE A 162 -20.64 -16.58 -5.76
CA ILE A 162 -19.66 -15.52 -5.97
C ILE A 162 -20.18 -14.48 -6.95
N TYR A 163 -20.10 -13.20 -6.55
CA TYR A 163 -20.46 -12.04 -7.35
C TYR A 163 -19.21 -11.29 -7.83
N PHE A 164 -19.08 -11.11 -9.12
CA PHE A 164 -18.03 -10.29 -9.71
C PHE A 164 -18.58 -8.92 -10.09
N PHE A 165 -17.81 -7.87 -9.79
CA PHE A 165 -18.13 -6.49 -10.14
C PHE A 165 -16.94 -5.81 -10.80
N LYS A 166 -17.20 -4.75 -11.55
CA LYS A 166 -16.13 -3.86 -12.03
C LYS A 166 -15.78 -2.87 -10.96
N THR A 167 -14.48 -2.57 -10.81
CA THR A 167 -14.05 -1.57 -9.83
C THR A 167 -14.62 -0.20 -10.20
N ASP A 168 -15.16 0.49 -9.20
CA ASP A 168 -15.61 1.87 -9.26
C ASP A 168 -14.81 2.77 -8.30
N THR A 169 -13.78 2.21 -7.67
CA THR A 169 -12.96 2.91 -6.68
C THR A 169 -12.07 3.93 -7.36
N THR A 170 -12.30 5.21 -7.03
CA THR A 170 -11.47 6.32 -7.52
C THR A 170 -10.03 6.18 -7.03
N GLY A 171 -9.05 6.24 -7.94
CA GLY A 171 -7.62 6.16 -7.59
C GLY A 171 -7.10 4.74 -7.33
N GLU A 172 -7.83 3.71 -7.75
CA GLU A 172 -7.30 2.37 -7.82
C GLU A 172 -6.59 2.16 -9.16
N LYS A 173 -5.31 1.71 -9.09
CA LYS A 173 -4.54 1.35 -10.28
C LYS A 173 -5.00 0.00 -10.82
N THR A 174 -5.08 -0.11 -12.13
CA THR A 174 -5.36 -1.39 -12.81
C THR A 174 -4.21 -2.37 -12.71
N TYR A 175 -2.98 -1.87 -12.51
CA TYR A 175 -1.75 -2.65 -12.33
C TYR A 175 -0.83 -2.00 -11.30
N GLU A 176 0.11 -2.75 -10.77
CA GLU A 176 1.08 -2.34 -9.75
C GLU A 176 2.43 -2.02 -10.39
N GLU A 177 3.13 -1.02 -9.81
CA GLU A 177 4.47 -0.60 -10.23
C GLU A 177 5.35 -0.47 -8.98
N PHE A 178 6.56 -1.02 -9.02
CA PHE A 178 7.49 -0.93 -7.90
C PHE A 178 8.41 0.27 -7.98
N PHE A 179 8.58 0.85 -9.16
CA PHE A 179 9.41 2.03 -9.44
C PHE A 179 8.78 2.85 -10.56
N ASN A 180 9.16 4.12 -10.67
CA ASN A 180 8.78 4.99 -11.78
C ASN A 180 9.99 5.22 -12.73
N GLU A 181 9.73 5.88 -13.85
CA GLU A 181 10.74 6.13 -14.89
C GLU A 181 11.87 7.07 -14.45
N GLU A 182 11.68 7.84 -13.38
CA GLU A 182 12.64 8.82 -12.87
C GLU A 182 13.54 8.24 -11.78
N GLU A 183 13.19 7.08 -11.24
CA GLU A 183 13.95 6.41 -10.18
C GLU A 183 15.11 5.60 -10.77
N ASP A 184 16.34 5.83 -10.26
CA ASP A 184 17.52 5.04 -10.59
C ASP A 184 17.45 3.68 -9.91
N TYR A 185 17.21 2.63 -10.69
CA TYR A 185 17.04 1.27 -10.17
C TYR A 185 18.04 0.26 -10.74
N GLU A 186 18.38 -0.72 -9.92
CA GLU A 186 19.26 -1.84 -10.27
C GLU A 186 18.54 -3.17 -10.07
N VAL A 187 18.58 -4.02 -11.10
CA VAL A 187 17.93 -5.35 -11.10
C VAL A 187 18.88 -6.51 -11.31
N ASN A 188 20.18 -6.25 -11.56
CA ASN A 188 21.12 -7.31 -11.92
C ASN A 188 21.93 -7.81 -10.72
N LYS A 189 21.96 -7.07 -9.61
CA LYS A 189 22.78 -7.40 -8.44
C LYS A 189 22.29 -8.63 -7.67
N TYR A 190 20.98 -8.85 -7.61
CA TYR A 190 20.36 -9.98 -6.90
C TYR A 190 19.38 -10.73 -7.80
N ASP A 191 19.22 -12.02 -7.58
CA ASP A 191 18.36 -12.87 -8.43
C ASP A 191 16.87 -12.53 -8.27
N SER A 192 16.39 -12.34 -7.04
CA SER A 192 14.96 -12.16 -6.73
C SER A 192 14.56 -10.74 -6.32
N LEU A 193 15.52 -9.85 -6.11
CA LEU A 193 15.27 -8.48 -5.67
C LEU A 193 15.93 -7.46 -6.59
N GLY A 194 15.20 -6.41 -6.90
CA GLY A 194 15.74 -5.15 -7.39
C GLY A 194 15.78 -4.12 -6.27
N PHE A 195 16.47 -3.01 -6.49
CA PHE A 195 16.45 -1.88 -5.58
C PHE A 195 16.63 -0.55 -6.31
N ILE A 196 16.08 0.50 -5.73
CA ILE A 196 16.20 1.88 -6.17
C ILE A 196 17.26 2.54 -5.29
N ASN A 197 18.15 3.32 -5.90
CA ASN A 197 19.15 4.12 -5.21
C ASN A 197 18.63 5.55 -5.03
N ILE A 198 18.35 5.94 -3.81
CA ILE A 198 18.00 7.32 -3.51
C ILE A 198 19.27 8.11 -3.17
N THR A 199 19.75 8.89 -4.13
CA THR A 199 20.96 9.72 -3.99
C THR A 199 20.65 11.08 -3.35
N ASP A 200 19.58 11.74 -3.78
CA ASP A 200 19.15 13.04 -3.31
C ASP A 200 17.77 13.02 -2.67
N ILE A 201 17.69 13.48 -1.42
CA ILE A 201 16.42 13.67 -0.72
C ILE A 201 16.24 15.16 -0.53
N LYS A 202 15.32 15.75 -1.27
CA LYS A 202 15.01 17.18 -1.26
C LYS A 202 14.09 17.61 -0.09
N ILE A 203 13.72 16.67 0.79
CA ILE A 203 12.80 16.92 1.90
C ILE A 203 13.57 16.77 3.20
N SER A 204 13.58 17.82 4.03
CA SER A 204 14.04 17.71 5.40
C SER A 204 12.92 17.20 6.30
N PHE A 205 13.28 16.46 7.34
CA PHE A 205 12.33 16.03 8.37
C PHE A 205 11.73 17.25 9.08
N GLU A 206 12.57 18.24 9.31
CA GLU A 206 12.24 19.49 10.01
C GLU A 206 11.19 20.30 9.23
N ASP A 207 11.26 20.35 7.90
CA ASP A 207 10.26 21.05 7.07
C ASP A 207 8.91 20.35 7.16
N VAL A 208 8.90 19.02 7.06
CA VAL A 208 7.65 18.24 7.15
C VAL A 208 7.05 18.31 8.56
N GLU A 209 7.88 18.26 9.62
CA GLU A 209 7.44 18.39 11.01
C GLU A 209 6.86 19.77 11.25
N ALA A 210 7.52 20.84 10.77
CA ALA A 210 7.04 22.22 10.88
C ALA A 210 5.71 22.43 10.14
N ASP A 211 5.55 21.86 8.95
CA ASP A 211 4.29 21.90 8.20
C ASP A 211 3.17 21.19 8.96
N PHE A 212 3.44 19.99 9.51
CA PHE A 212 2.46 19.30 10.36
C PHE A 212 2.12 20.07 11.63
N GLU A 213 3.11 20.62 12.35
CA GLU A 213 2.89 21.42 13.55
C GLU A 213 2.09 22.69 13.27
N SER A 214 2.33 23.34 12.14
CA SER A 214 1.59 24.54 11.73
C SER A 214 0.10 24.26 11.52
N VAL A 215 -0.25 23.06 11.02
CA VAL A 215 -1.64 22.59 10.89
C VAL A 215 -2.30 22.43 12.24
N PHE A 216 -1.57 21.87 13.22
CA PHE A 216 -2.15 21.52 14.52
C PHE A 216 -2.18 22.68 15.50
N ASN A 217 -1.26 23.65 15.34
CA ASN A 217 -1.07 24.71 16.35
C ASN A 217 -1.79 26.02 16.09
N ASN A 218 -2.36 26.29 14.92
CA ASN A 218 -3.29 27.41 14.65
C ASN A 218 -3.28 27.96 13.23
N ASN A 219 -4.47 28.26 12.70
CA ASN A 219 -4.82 29.36 11.77
C ASN A 219 -4.20 29.37 10.37
N ILE A 220 -3.55 28.33 9.92
CA ILE A 220 -3.31 28.18 8.49
C ILE A 220 -4.53 27.53 7.88
N ASP A 221 -5.00 28.05 6.76
CA ASP A 221 -6.07 27.44 5.98
C ASP A 221 -5.69 25.96 5.77
N GLU A 222 -6.53 25.05 6.25
CA GLU A 222 -6.33 23.61 6.17
C GLU A 222 -6.04 23.17 4.71
N LEU A 223 -6.51 23.97 3.75
CA LEU A 223 -6.25 23.78 2.33
C LEU A 223 -4.79 24.06 1.95
N ASP A 224 -4.16 25.06 2.54
CA ASP A 224 -2.76 25.41 2.24
C ASP A 224 -1.79 24.36 2.77
N VAL A 225 -2.09 23.81 3.92
CA VAL A 225 -1.27 22.71 4.45
C VAL A 225 -1.42 21.43 3.66
N PHE A 226 -2.68 21.07 3.33
CA PHE A 226 -2.93 19.94 2.45
C PHE A 226 -2.21 20.13 1.11
N ASN A 227 -2.27 21.31 0.52
CA ASN A 227 -1.59 21.62 -0.72
C ASN A 227 -0.07 21.55 -0.56
N ASN A 228 0.51 22.03 0.55
CA ASN A 228 1.95 22.00 0.78
C ASN A 228 2.47 20.58 1.06
N VAL A 229 1.83 19.84 1.97
CA VAL A 229 2.19 18.44 2.25
C VAL A 229 1.98 17.57 1.00
N PHE A 230 0.90 17.82 0.28
CA PHE A 230 0.59 17.09 -0.94
C PHE A 230 1.49 17.49 -2.12
N LEU A 231 1.88 18.75 -2.21
CA LEU A 231 2.85 19.26 -3.19
C LEU A 231 4.24 18.62 -2.95
N ILE A 232 4.67 18.49 -1.71
CA ILE A 232 5.91 17.79 -1.34
C ILE A 232 5.88 16.31 -1.80
N ILE A 233 4.70 15.69 -1.78
CA ILE A 233 4.52 14.29 -2.18
C ILE A 233 4.44 14.14 -3.72
N THR A 234 3.93 15.16 -4.43
CA THR A 234 3.55 15.07 -5.83
C THR A 234 4.24 16.10 -6.74
N VAL A 235 5.38 16.67 -6.33
CA VAL A 235 6.08 17.78 -7.02
C VAL A 235 6.30 17.54 -8.53
N ASP A 236 6.23 16.32 -9.00
CA ASP A 236 6.57 15.98 -10.37
C ASP A 236 5.37 15.71 -11.32
N LYS A 237 4.12 15.73 -10.83
CA LYS A 237 2.94 15.60 -11.72
C LYS A 237 1.78 16.53 -11.33
N PRO A 238 1.30 17.40 -12.25
CA PRO A 238 0.12 18.24 -11.98
C PRO A 238 -1.14 17.37 -11.88
N MET A 239 -1.77 17.35 -10.71
CA MET A 239 -3.03 16.65 -10.49
C MET A 239 -4.22 17.49 -10.92
N SER A 240 -5.29 16.82 -11.37
CA SER A 240 -6.53 17.51 -11.75
C SER A 240 -7.18 18.23 -10.55
N GLN A 241 -7.83 19.34 -10.80
CA GLN A 241 -8.55 20.12 -9.78
C GLN A 241 -9.64 19.29 -9.08
N ASP A 242 -10.30 18.40 -9.82
CA ASP A 242 -11.38 17.55 -9.29
C ASP A 242 -10.84 16.45 -8.37
N PHE A 243 -9.66 15.92 -8.68
CA PHE A 243 -8.97 14.98 -7.81
C PHE A 243 -8.53 15.65 -6.50
N LYS A 244 -8.00 16.88 -6.56
CA LYS A 244 -7.65 17.67 -5.37
C LYS A 244 -8.88 17.93 -4.48
N ARG A 245 -10.03 18.27 -5.05
CA ARG A 245 -11.30 18.49 -4.32
C ARG A 245 -11.84 17.21 -3.68
N SER A 246 -11.78 16.09 -4.39
CA SER A 246 -12.23 14.79 -3.88
C SER A 246 -11.36 14.32 -2.71
N LEU A 247 -10.05 14.46 -2.83
CA LEU A 247 -9.07 14.17 -1.77
C LEU A 247 -9.29 15.05 -0.53
N TYR A 248 -9.55 16.33 -0.73
CA TYR A 248 -9.84 17.28 0.33
C TYR A 248 -11.05 16.86 1.17
N SER A 249 -12.17 16.53 0.50
CA SER A 249 -13.39 16.12 1.20
C SER A 249 -13.21 14.81 1.99
N ILE A 250 -12.44 13.86 1.47
CA ILE A 250 -12.16 12.56 2.12
C ILE A 250 -11.20 12.74 3.29
N PHE A 251 -10.14 13.54 3.13
CA PHE A 251 -9.14 13.78 4.17
C PHE A 251 -9.76 14.42 5.40
N PHE A 252 -10.53 15.52 5.21
CA PHE A 252 -11.11 16.26 6.33
C PHE A 252 -12.31 15.54 6.96
N ALA A 253 -13.14 14.86 6.18
CA ALA A 253 -14.30 14.16 6.74
C ALA A 253 -13.92 12.86 7.48
N SER A 254 -12.90 12.13 7.04
CA SER A 254 -12.65 10.76 7.49
C SER A 254 -11.30 10.55 8.18
N LEU A 255 -10.25 11.25 7.77
CA LEU A 255 -8.88 10.99 8.22
C LEU A 255 -8.35 12.04 9.21
N TYR A 256 -8.77 13.28 9.11
CA TYR A 256 -8.32 14.33 10.04
C TYR A 256 -8.58 14.00 11.54
N PRO A 257 -9.76 13.50 11.94
CA PRO A 257 -9.98 13.09 13.32
C PRO A 257 -9.08 11.93 13.77
N ILE A 258 -8.79 11.00 12.84
CA ILE A 258 -7.92 9.84 13.10
C ILE A 258 -6.46 10.29 13.24
N PHE A 259 -5.99 11.17 12.36
CA PHE A 259 -4.64 11.73 12.44
C PHE A 259 -4.46 12.56 13.71
N LYS A 260 -5.43 13.40 14.07
CA LYS A 260 -5.42 14.16 15.32
C LYS A 260 -5.36 13.26 16.55
N PHE A 261 -6.12 12.18 16.56
CA PHE A 261 -6.11 11.17 17.63
C PHE A 261 -4.77 10.44 17.69
N LEU A 262 -4.25 9.96 16.57
CA LEU A 262 -2.95 9.29 16.50
C LEU A 262 -1.80 10.23 16.91
N TRP A 263 -1.86 11.49 16.51
CA TRP A 263 -0.88 12.49 16.89
C TRP A 263 -0.88 12.77 18.40
N SER A 264 -2.06 12.84 19.02
CA SER A 264 -2.18 12.99 20.48
C SER A 264 -1.65 11.81 21.30
N ILE A 265 -1.52 10.62 20.68
CA ILE A 265 -0.91 9.43 21.29
C ILE A 265 0.62 9.41 21.08
N ILE A 266 1.10 10.08 20.03
CA ILE A 266 2.52 10.07 19.61
C ILE A 266 3.33 11.19 20.31
N LEU A 267 2.68 12.29 20.69
CA LEU A 267 3.26 13.34 21.56
C LEU A 267 3.09 12.96 23.03
#